data_96e765516fc9a0b6e07a3a2c4e52f94b
#
_entry.id   96e765516fc9a0b6e07a3a2c4e52f94b
#
_cell.length_a   1.000
_cell.length_b   1.000
_cell.length_c   1.000
_cell.angle_alpha   90.00
_cell.angle_beta   90.00
_cell.angle_gamma   90.00
#
_symmetry.space_group_name_H-M   'P 1'
#
loop_
_entity.id
_entity.type
_entity.pdbx_description
1 polymer ?
#
loop_
_entity_poly.entity_id
_entity_poly.type
_entity_poly.pdbx_seq_one_letter_code
_entity_poly.pdbx_strand_id
1 'polypeptide(L)'
;LGDVYKRQPLEAFRISRDSAYQRDMTALETLISSENTDRAARQSAAEELQAYVALHQAQLALEGALLTSELAPCCAVVTDGSVTIVTEKQEITEQDTALVLTLVQVHTGVPASGVRIMTAQ
;
A
#
# COMPACT_ATOMS: atom_id res chain seq x y z
N LEU A 1 25.79 -11.26 -6.57
CA LEU A 1 25.53 -11.24 -5.12
C LEU A 1 25.05 -9.89 -4.63
N GLY A 2 25.63 -8.79 -5.13
CA GLY A 2 25.21 -7.44 -4.73
C GLY A 2 23.77 -7.13 -5.12
N ASP A 3 23.33 -7.57 -6.30
CA ASP A 3 21.97 -7.33 -6.78
C ASP A 3 20.94 -8.09 -5.95
N VAL A 4 21.27 -9.30 -5.51
CA VAL A 4 20.39 -10.10 -4.65
C VAL A 4 20.17 -9.39 -3.32
N TYR A 5 21.22 -8.88 -2.70
CA TYR A 5 21.12 -8.17 -1.43
C TYR A 5 20.35 -6.84 -1.57
N LYS A 6 20.52 -6.14 -2.70
CA LYS A 6 19.80 -4.88 -2.94
C LYS A 6 18.30 -5.09 -3.10
N ARG A 7 17.88 -6.23 -3.65
CA ARG A 7 16.47 -6.53 -3.87
C ARG A 7 15.73 -7.00 -2.61
N GLN A 8 16.47 -7.58 -1.66
CA GLN A 8 15.87 -8.12 -0.45
C GLN A 8 15.04 -7.11 0.35
N PRO A 9 15.48 -5.85 0.53
CA PRO A 9 14.66 -4.90 1.29
C PRO A 9 13.31 -4.63 0.63
N LEU A 10 13.25 -4.53 -0.68
CA LEU A 10 11.99 -4.30 -1.37
C LEU A 10 11.07 -5.52 -1.28
N GLU A 11 11.60 -6.73 -1.50
CA GLU A 11 10.83 -7.96 -1.35
C GLU A 11 10.35 -8.16 0.08
N ALA A 12 11.19 -7.87 1.07
CA ALA A 12 10.81 -7.95 2.47
C ALA A 12 9.67 -6.99 2.78
N PHE A 13 9.70 -5.80 2.20
CA PHE A 13 8.65 -4.80 2.34
C PHE A 13 7.32 -5.32 1.79
N ARG A 14 7.36 -5.92 0.59
CA ARG A 14 6.17 -6.50 -0.04
C ARG A 14 5.59 -7.64 0.78
N ILE A 15 6.43 -8.54 1.25
CA ILE A 15 6.00 -9.68 2.06
C ILE A 15 5.36 -9.20 3.35
N SER A 16 6.00 -8.26 4.03
CA SER A 16 5.48 -7.68 5.27
C SER A 16 4.13 -7.01 5.05
N ARG A 17 4.02 -6.21 3.99
CA ARG A 17 2.78 -5.53 3.62
C ARG A 17 1.65 -6.53 3.35
N ASP A 18 1.92 -7.54 2.53
CA ASP A 18 0.91 -8.51 2.12
C ASP A 18 0.51 -9.41 3.29
N SER A 19 1.46 -9.78 4.14
CA SER A 19 1.17 -10.55 5.35
C SER A 19 0.31 -9.76 6.33
N ALA A 20 0.59 -8.48 6.50
CA ALA A 20 -0.20 -7.60 7.36
C ALA A 20 -1.63 -7.48 6.81
N TYR A 21 -1.78 -7.32 5.51
CA TYR A 21 -3.09 -7.24 4.88
C TYR A 21 -3.91 -8.51 5.14
N GLN A 22 -3.32 -9.68 4.92
CA GLN A 22 -4.00 -10.96 5.15
C GLN A 22 -4.41 -11.15 6.61
N ARG A 23 -3.51 -10.80 7.53
CA ARG A 23 -3.79 -10.90 8.96
C ARG A 23 -4.96 -10.00 9.36
N ASP A 24 -4.97 -8.76 8.89
CA ASP A 24 -6.01 -7.81 9.23
C ASP A 24 -7.35 -8.21 8.61
N MET A 25 -7.33 -8.69 7.37
CA MET A 25 -8.54 -9.22 6.71
C MET A 25 -9.13 -10.39 7.49
N THR A 26 -8.29 -11.34 7.90
CA THR A 26 -8.72 -12.49 8.67
C THR A 26 -9.34 -12.08 10.01
N ALA A 27 -8.74 -11.10 10.68
CA ALA A 27 -9.26 -10.58 11.94
C ALA A 27 -10.66 -9.98 11.78
N LEU A 28 -10.86 -9.18 10.72
CA LEU A 28 -12.16 -8.58 10.44
C LEU A 28 -13.21 -9.63 10.06
N GLU A 29 -12.83 -10.59 9.22
CA GLU A 29 -13.72 -11.68 8.82
C GLU A 29 -14.12 -12.54 10.03
N THR A 30 -13.22 -12.77 10.97
CA THR A 30 -13.51 -13.50 12.20
C THR A 30 -14.53 -12.76 13.05
N LEU A 31 -14.42 -11.43 13.18
CA LEU A 31 -15.39 -10.61 13.91
C LEU A 31 -16.77 -10.68 13.26
N ILE A 32 -16.82 -10.65 11.93
CA ILE A 32 -18.08 -10.68 11.18
C ILE A 32 -18.77 -12.02 11.34
N SER A 33 -18.02 -13.13 11.35
CA SER A 33 -18.58 -14.48 11.39
C SER A 33 -18.79 -15.03 12.79
N SER A 34 -18.26 -14.40 13.82
CA SER A 34 -18.35 -14.88 15.20
C SER A 34 -19.77 -14.71 15.75
N GLU A 35 -20.29 -15.78 16.37
CA GLU A 35 -21.59 -15.75 17.03
C GLU A 35 -21.57 -14.87 18.28
N ASN A 36 -20.39 -14.66 18.88
CA ASN A 36 -20.22 -13.87 20.09
C ASN A 36 -20.10 -12.37 19.82
N THR A 37 -19.95 -11.98 18.55
CA THR A 37 -19.85 -10.57 18.17
C THR A 37 -21.25 -9.96 18.12
N ASP A 38 -21.48 -8.86 18.82
CA ASP A 38 -22.76 -8.19 18.77
C ASP A 38 -23.01 -7.55 17.41
N ARG A 39 -24.27 -7.16 17.17
CA ARG A 39 -24.69 -6.64 15.87
C ARG A 39 -23.97 -5.35 15.48
N ALA A 40 -23.78 -4.44 16.41
CA ALA A 40 -23.12 -3.16 16.14
C ALA A 40 -21.63 -3.37 15.80
N ALA A 41 -20.96 -4.24 16.54
CA ALA A 41 -19.57 -4.56 16.29
C ALA A 41 -19.40 -5.29 14.96
N ARG A 42 -20.33 -6.17 14.61
CA ARG A 42 -20.32 -6.90 13.33
C ARG A 42 -20.49 -5.95 12.16
N GLN A 43 -21.40 -4.99 12.27
CA GLN A 43 -21.64 -4.00 11.23
C GLN A 43 -20.42 -3.08 11.06
N SER A 44 -19.83 -2.65 12.17
CA SER A 44 -18.62 -1.83 12.15
C SER A 44 -17.47 -2.57 11.48
N ALA A 45 -17.29 -3.85 11.80
CA ALA A 45 -16.25 -4.68 11.18
C ALA A 45 -16.47 -4.85 9.69
N ALA A 46 -17.75 -5.01 9.26
CA ALA A 46 -18.07 -5.15 7.84
C ALA A 46 -17.77 -3.86 7.06
N GLU A 47 -18.07 -2.70 7.63
CA GLU A 47 -17.75 -1.42 7.03
C GLU A 47 -16.25 -1.21 6.91
N GLU A 48 -15.53 -1.57 7.97
CA GLU A 48 -14.06 -1.49 7.99
C GLU A 48 -13.43 -2.43 6.97
N LEU A 49 -14.00 -3.62 6.81
CA LEU A 49 -13.54 -4.58 5.80
C LEU A 49 -13.68 -4.00 4.40
N GLN A 50 -14.83 -3.38 4.08
CA GLN A 50 -15.05 -2.77 2.78
C GLN A 50 -14.05 -1.64 2.51
N ALA A 51 -13.80 -0.79 3.51
CA ALA A 51 -12.84 0.28 3.39
C ALA A 51 -11.42 -0.25 3.18
N TYR A 52 -11.07 -1.31 3.88
CA TYR A 52 -9.77 -1.94 3.79
C TYR A 52 -9.53 -2.56 2.41
N VAL A 53 -10.54 -3.23 1.87
CA VAL A 53 -10.47 -3.78 0.50
C VAL A 53 -10.31 -2.67 -0.53
N ALA A 54 -11.02 -1.56 -0.37
CA ALA A 54 -10.91 -0.43 -1.29
C ALA A 54 -9.51 0.18 -1.29
N LEU A 55 -8.89 0.30 -0.11
CA LEU A 55 -7.50 0.77 -0.01
C LEU A 55 -6.53 -0.19 -0.69
N HIS A 56 -6.74 -1.48 -0.54
CA HIS A 56 -5.91 -2.49 -1.19
C HIS A 56 -6.02 -2.43 -2.72
N GLN A 57 -7.23 -2.27 -3.23
CA GLN A 57 -7.46 -2.12 -4.68
C GLN A 57 -6.79 -0.86 -5.21
N ALA A 58 -6.88 0.26 -4.49
CA ALA A 58 -6.20 1.50 -4.86
C ALA A 58 -4.67 1.31 -4.87
N GLN A 59 -4.15 0.58 -3.89
CA GLN A 59 -2.74 0.25 -3.78
C GLN A 59 -2.25 -0.53 -5.00
N LEU A 60 -2.99 -1.56 -5.40
CA LEU A 60 -2.61 -2.37 -6.56
C LEU A 60 -2.68 -1.57 -7.85
N ALA A 61 -3.69 -0.72 -8.01
CA ALA A 61 -3.82 0.14 -9.19
C ALA A 61 -2.67 1.14 -9.28
N LEU A 62 -2.33 1.76 -8.16
CA LEU A 62 -1.21 2.70 -8.09
C LEU A 62 0.12 2.01 -8.40
N GLU A 63 0.38 0.87 -7.79
CA GLU A 63 1.59 0.10 -8.03
C GLU A 63 1.68 -0.34 -9.48
N GLY A 64 0.58 -0.79 -10.07
CA GLY A 64 0.52 -1.15 -11.48
C GLY A 64 0.85 0.02 -12.40
N ALA A 65 0.36 1.21 -12.08
CA ALA A 65 0.67 2.41 -12.86
C ALA A 65 2.15 2.79 -12.78
N LEU A 66 2.80 2.50 -11.65
CA LEU A 66 4.22 2.80 -11.46
C LEU A 66 5.15 1.78 -12.12
N LEU A 67 4.65 0.60 -12.51
CA LEU A 67 5.48 -0.44 -13.11
C LEU A 67 6.09 -0.03 -14.45
N THR A 68 5.47 0.90 -15.16
CA THR A 68 5.99 1.42 -16.43
C THR A 68 6.83 2.68 -16.26
N SER A 69 7.02 3.14 -15.04
CA SER A 69 7.81 4.33 -14.74
C SER A 69 9.27 3.99 -14.47
N GLU A 70 10.10 5.02 -14.41
CA GLU A 70 11.52 4.87 -14.05
C GLU A 70 11.71 4.49 -12.58
N LEU A 71 10.67 4.59 -11.77
CA LEU A 71 10.72 4.20 -10.37
C LEU A 71 10.68 2.69 -10.16
N ALA A 72 10.26 1.92 -11.16
CA ALA A 72 10.23 0.47 -11.06
C ALA A 72 11.65 -0.12 -11.02
N PRO A 73 11.91 -1.18 -10.23
CA PRO A 73 10.94 -1.86 -9.37
C PRO A 73 10.62 -1.05 -8.11
N CYS A 74 9.37 -1.07 -7.74
CA CYS A 74 8.89 -0.34 -6.56
C CYS A 74 7.66 -1.02 -5.99
N CYS A 75 7.27 -0.64 -4.78
CA CYS A 75 6.01 -1.04 -4.20
C CYS A 75 5.32 0.15 -3.56
N ALA A 76 4.01 0.03 -3.40
CA ALA A 76 3.18 1.06 -2.78
C ALA A 76 2.53 0.49 -1.52
N VAL A 77 2.45 1.33 -0.49
CA VAL A 77 1.69 1.03 0.72
C VAL A 77 0.67 2.14 0.89
N VAL A 78 -0.60 1.79 0.77
CA VAL A 78 -1.71 2.75 0.87
C VAL A 78 -2.48 2.47 2.14
N THR A 79 -2.56 3.48 3.00
CA THR A 79 -3.38 3.45 4.20
C THR A 79 -4.34 4.63 4.16
N ASP A 80 -5.23 4.73 5.14
CA ASP A 80 -6.15 5.86 5.21
C ASP A 80 -5.38 7.16 5.41
N GLY A 81 -5.37 8.00 4.38
CA GLY A 81 -4.71 9.31 4.42
C GLY A 81 -3.21 9.31 4.19
N SER A 82 -2.61 8.17 3.83
CA SER A 82 -1.17 8.06 3.67
C SER A 82 -0.79 7.10 2.54
N VAL A 83 0.21 7.49 1.76
CA VAL A 83 0.78 6.64 0.72
C VAL A 83 2.30 6.68 0.83
N THR A 84 2.92 5.51 0.87
CA THR A 84 4.37 5.37 0.83
C THR A 84 4.76 4.59 -0.42
N ILE A 85 5.66 5.16 -1.21
CA ILE A 85 6.24 4.48 -2.36
C ILE A 85 7.68 4.10 -1.99
N VAL A 86 8.00 2.83 -2.13
CA VAL A 86 9.36 2.32 -1.90
C VAL A 86 9.93 1.90 -3.24
N THR A 87 11.03 2.51 -3.65
CA THR A 87 11.64 2.28 -4.96
C THR A 87 13.12 1.90 -4.81
N GLU A 88 13.63 1.14 -5.77
CA GLU A 88 15.07 0.87 -5.84
C GLU A 88 15.86 2.00 -6.50
N LYS A 89 15.19 2.95 -7.12
CA LYS A 89 15.85 4.11 -7.73
C LYS A 89 16.50 4.96 -6.64
N GLN A 90 17.79 5.27 -6.81
CA GLN A 90 18.57 5.94 -5.77
C GLN A 90 18.38 7.45 -5.75
N GLU A 91 18.22 8.08 -6.91
CA GLU A 91 18.01 9.51 -7.00
C GLU A 91 16.58 9.80 -7.46
N ILE A 92 15.82 10.43 -6.58
CA ILE A 92 14.44 10.81 -6.86
C ILE A 92 14.45 12.22 -7.44
N THR A 93 14.03 12.35 -8.69
CA THR A 93 13.98 13.64 -9.39
C THR A 93 12.68 14.37 -9.11
N GLU A 94 12.64 15.65 -9.48
CA GLU A 94 11.38 16.42 -9.40
C GLU A 94 10.30 15.82 -10.29
N GLN A 95 10.70 15.26 -11.43
CA GLN A 95 9.77 14.59 -12.34
C GLN A 95 9.19 13.32 -11.71
N ASP A 96 10.02 12.54 -11.01
CA ASP A 96 9.57 11.36 -10.29
C ASP A 96 8.55 11.75 -9.22
N THR A 97 8.83 12.79 -8.46
CA THR A 97 7.93 13.30 -7.42
C THR A 97 6.60 13.76 -8.02
N ALA A 98 6.65 14.52 -9.11
CA ALA A 98 5.46 15.00 -9.78
C ALA A 98 4.60 13.83 -10.30
N LEU A 99 5.23 12.80 -10.86
CA LEU A 99 4.53 11.61 -11.33
C LEU A 99 3.83 10.89 -10.18
N VAL A 100 4.55 10.68 -9.07
CA VAL A 100 3.98 10.01 -7.91
C VAL A 100 2.78 10.79 -7.36
N LEU A 101 2.92 12.11 -7.19
CA LEU A 101 1.84 12.94 -6.66
C LEU A 101 0.61 12.90 -7.56
N THR A 102 0.81 12.92 -8.89
CA THR A 102 -0.28 12.84 -9.85
C THR A 102 -1.00 11.50 -9.76
N LEU A 103 -0.25 10.40 -9.76
CA LEU A 103 -0.83 9.06 -9.70
C LEU A 103 -1.52 8.79 -8.36
N VAL A 104 -0.95 9.26 -7.26
CA VAL A 104 -1.56 9.15 -5.94
C VAL A 104 -2.89 9.88 -5.90
N GLN A 105 -2.94 11.09 -6.46
CA GLN A 105 -4.19 11.86 -6.51
C GLN A 105 -5.25 11.12 -7.31
N VAL A 106 -4.89 10.56 -8.47
CA VAL A 106 -5.82 9.85 -9.33
C VAL A 106 -6.36 8.57 -8.69
N HIS A 107 -5.49 7.80 -8.06
CA HIS A 107 -5.85 6.47 -7.57
C HIS A 107 -6.32 6.43 -6.12
N THR A 108 -5.87 7.36 -5.28
CA THR A 108 -6.16 7.31 -3.85
C THR A 108 -6.81 8.58 -3.30
N GLY A 109 -6.61 9.71 -3.95
CA GLY A 109 -7.08 11.01 -3.45
C GLY A 109 -6.30 11.54 -2.25
N VAL A 110 -5.23 10.88 -1.83
CA VAL A 110 -4.41 11.31 -0.71
C VAL A 110 -3.67 12.60 -1.07
N PRO A 111 -3.71 13.64 -0.23
CA PRO A 111 -3.01 14.89 -0.52
C PRO A 111 -1.49 14.73 -0.45
N ALA A 112 -0.78 15.65 -1.07
CA ALA A 112 0.69 15.62 -1.14
C ALA A 112 1.33 15.49 0.24
N SER A 113 0.75 16.10 1.27
CA SER A 113 1.26 16.01 2.64
C SER A 113 1.23 14.60 3.23
N GLY A 114 0.43 13.71 2.66
CA GLY A 114 0.33 12.32 3.08
C GLY A 114 1.17 11.37 2.25
N VAL A 115 1.97 11.88 1.31
CA VAL A 115 2.76 11.05 0.39
C VAL A 115 4.24 11.07 0.78
N ARG A 116 4.82 9.88 0.78
CA ARG A 116 6.25 9.68 1.07
C ARG A 116 6.88 8.79 0.02
N ILE A 117 8.08 9.15 -0.43
CA ILE A 117 8.86 8.33 -1.34
C ILE A 117 10.13 7.91 -0.61
N MET A 118 10.39 6.61 -0.55
CA MET A 118 11.54 6.04 0.13
C MET A 118 12.37 5.23 -0.87
N THR A 119 13.67 5.25 -0.67
CA THR A 119 14.58 4.44 -1.48
C THR A 119 14.96 3.19 -0.70
N ALA A 120 14.75 2.02 -1.32
CA ALA A 120 15.18 0.75 -0.75
C ALA A 120 16.69 0.61 -0.90
N GLN A 121 17.35 0.13 0.16
CA GLN A 121 18.81 -0.05 0.13
C GLN A 121 19.21 -1.48 0.37
#